data_c13298fdd3e0fe92aacf18097d4ac3b8
#
_entry.id   c13298fdd3e0fe92aacf18097d4ac3b8
#
_cell.length_a   1.000
_cell.length_b   1.000
_cell.length_c   1.000
_cell.angle_alpha   90.00
_cell.angle_beta   90.00
_cell.angle_gamma   90.00
#
_symmetry.space_group_name_H-M   'P 1'
#
loop_
_entity.id
_entity.type
_entity.pdbx_description
1 polymer ?
#
loop_
_entity_poly.entity_id
_entity_poly.type
_entity_poly.pdbx_seq_one_letter_code
_entity_poly.pdbx_strand_id
1 'polypeptide(L)'
;MKHSLFIVFFLCLGSFASAQQLTSPDGNLSLEFMEQADGVPAYRLDYKGKPVLTSGRLGLLTEEADLTRGFKQTNLERASVDNYWNPVWGEYNRVRNHYNEMTVTLEQPETGRILNIRFRLFNDGLGFRYELPLQRKMNYLTV
;
A
#
# COMPACT_ATOMS: atom_id res chain seq x y z
N MET A 1 15.22 -60.53 9.09
CA MET A 1 14.36 -59.63 8.30
C MET A 1 14.35 -58.27 8.98
N LYS A 2 15.09 -57.29 8.41
CA LYS A 2 15.22 -55.91 8.97
C LYS A 2 14.28 -55.00 8.17
N HIS A 3 13.22 -54.53 8.82
CA HIS A 3 12.31 -53.54 8.24
C HIS A 3 12.92 -52.16 8.45
N SER A 4 13.37 -51.55 7.36
CA SER A 4 13.86 -50.15 7.33
C SER A 4 12.66 -49.21 7.19
N LEU A 5 12.37 -48.48 8.26
CA LEU A 5 11.30 -47.46 8.29
C LEU A 5 11.82 -46.17 7.65
N PHE A 6 11.39 -45.88 6.45
CA PHE A 6 11.69 -44.64 5.73
C PHE A 6 10.73 -43.53 6.22
N ILE A 7 11.21 -42.63 7.08
CA ILE A 7 10.46 -41.46 7.49
C ILE A 7 10.66 -40.41 6.41
N VAL A 8 9.59 -40.20 5.60
CA VAL A 8 9.54 -39.08 4.65
C VAL A 8 9.19 -37.82 5.42
N PHE A 9 10.18 -36.95 5.62
CA PHE A 9 10.00 -35.62 6.21
C PHE A 9 9.41 -34.69 5.13
N PHE A 10 8.08 -34.48 5.18
CA PHE A 10 7.38 -33.57 4.28
C PHE A 10 7.65 -32.12 4.72
N LEU A 11 8.61 -31.49 4.08
CA LEU A 11 8.95 -30.07 4.30
C LEU A 11 7.82 -29.21 3.71
N CYS A 12 6.85 -28.81 4.54
CA CYS A 12 5.88 -27.77 4.16
C CYS A 12 6.62 -26.44 3.96
N LEU A 13 6.93 -26.11 2.71
CA LEU A 13 7.30 -24.76 2.31
C LEU A 13 6.04 -23.89 2.42
N GLY A 14 5.83 -23.32 3.60
CA GLY A 14 4.86 -22.25 3.79
C GLY A 14 5.29 -21.04 2.93
N SER A 15 4.54 -20.75 1.88
CA SER A 15 4.67 -19.48 1.17
C SER A 15 4.31 -18.37 2.15
N PHE A 16 5.31 -17.68 2.69
CA PHE A 16 5.10 -16.43 3.38
C PHE A 16 4.61 -15.43 2.34
N ALA A 17 3.30 -15.22 2.28
CA ALA A 17 2.75 -14.03 1.63
C ALA A 17 3.42 -12.84 2.35
N SER A 18 4.29 -12.12 1.65
CA SER A 18 4.94 -10.92 2.18
C SER A 18 3.84 -9.92 2.48
N ALA A 19 3.50 -9.81 3.75
CA ALA A 19 2.50 -8.84 4.19
C ALA A 19 2.97 -7.45 3.76
N GLN A 20 2.16 -6.79 2.94
CA GLN A 20 2.43 -5.45 2.41
C GLN A 20 2.05 -4.42 3.47
N GLN A 21 2.78 -4.49 4.58
CA GLN A 21 2.50 -3.75 5.80
C GLN A 21 3.40 -2.51 5.90
N LEU A 22 2.82 -1.40 6.33
CA LEU A 22 3.49 -0.17 6.71
C LEU A 22 3.13 0.15 8.15
N THR A 23 4.11 0.52 8.97
CA THR A 23 3.87 0.94 10.36
C THR A 23 4.21 2.42 10.52
N SER A 24 3.53 3.12 11.45
CA SER A 24 3.93 4.46 11.87
C SER A 24 5.32 4.45 12.52
N PRO A 25 6.03 5.58 12.60
CA PRO A 25 7.35 5.64 13.24
C PRO A 25 7.35 5.17 14.70
N ASP A 26 6.27 5.37 15.44
CA ASP A 26 6.09 4.89 16.82
C ASP A 26 5.55 3.46 16.93
N GLY A 27 5.22 2.82 15.78
CA GLY A 27 4.71 1.45 15.72
C GLY A 27 3.25 1.27 16.14
N ASN A 28 2.54 2.33 16.49
CA ASN A 28 1.16 2.23 17.00
C ASN A 28 0.12 2.04 15.88
N LEU A 29 0.33 2.66 14.73
CA LEU A 29 -0.50 2.47 13.55
C LEU A 29 0.13 1.44 12.61
N SER A 30 -0.69 0.60 12.03
CA SER A 30 -0.30 -0.41 11.06
C SER A 30 -1.29 -0.42 9.91
N LEU A 31 -0.79 -0.21 8.71
CA LEU A 31 -1.52 -0.31 7.46
C LEU A 31 -1.11 -1.58 6.74
N GLU A 32 -2.07 -2.33 6.25
CA GLU A 32 -1.87 -3.48 5.36
C GLU A 32 -2.55 -3.19 4.03
N PHE A 33 -1.77 -3.14 2.94
CA PHE A 33 -2.32 -3.10 1.59
C PHE A 33 -2.67 -4.51 1.13
N MET A 34 -3.79 -4.66 0.44
CA MET A 34 -4.24 -5.93 -0.10
C MET A 34 -4.84 -5.75 -1.49
N GLU A 35 -4.61 -6.72 -2.36
CA GLU A 35 -5.31 -6.88 -3.62
C GLU A 35 -6.42 -7.91 -3.40
N GLN A 36 -7.66 -7.45 -3.49
CA GLN A 36 -8.85 -8.30 -3.36
C GLN A 36 -9.18 -8.99 -4.69
N ALA A 37 -10.24 -9.81 -4.69
CA ALA A 37 -10.75 -10.44 -5.90
C ALA A 37 -10.99 -9.40 -7.01
N ASP A 38 -10.81 -9.82 -8.26
CA ASP A 38 -10.90 -8.98 -9.45
C ASP A 38 -9.88 -7.82 -9.50
N GLY A 39 -8.78 -7.94 -8.76
CA GLY A 39 -7.73 -6.92 -8.73
C GLY A 39 -8.21 -5.58 -8.16
N VAL A 40 -9.05 -5.61 -7.14
CA VAL A 40 -9.52 -4.42 -6.43
C VAL A 40 -8.51 -4.05 -5.35
N PRO A 41 -7.87 -2.86 -5.43
CA PRO A 41 -6.97 -2.41 -4.39
C PRO A 41 -7.75 -2.03 -3.13
N ALA A 42 -7.25 -2.46 -1.97
CA ALA A 42 -7.84 -2.16 -0.68
C ALA A 42 -6.77 -2.04 0.40
N TYR A 43 -7.14 -1.49 1.54
CA TYR A 43 -6.26 -1.44 2.71
C TYR A 43 -7.03 -1.68 4.01
N ARG A 44 -6.31 -2.14 5.00
CA ARG A 44 -6.73 -2.25 6.39
C ARG A 44 -5.88 -1.32 7.23
N LEU A 45 -6.46 -0.76 8.28
CA LEU A 45 -5.75 0.08 9.26
C LEU A 45 -6.05 -0.39 10.66
N ASP A 46 -5.01 -0.64 11.43
CA ASP A 46 -5.09 -1.00 12.85
C ASP A 46 -4.38 0.05 13.71
N TYR A 47 -4.90 0.31 14.90
CA TYR A 47 -4.26 1.11 15.93
C TYR A 47 -4.04 0.27 17.19
N LYS A 48 -2.78 0.12 17.60
CA LYS A 48 -2.38 -0.74 18.74
C LYS A 48 -2.98 -2.14 18.68
N GLY A 49 -2.97 -2.72 17.45
CA GLY A 49 -3.50 -4.05 17.20
C GLY A 49 -5.02 -4.17 17.16
N LYS A 50 -5.74 -3.06 17.26
CA LYS A 50 -7.22 -3.02 17.13
C LYS A 50 -7.59 -2.45 15.76
N PRO A 51 -8.53 -3.07 15.03
CA PRO A 51 -8.96 -2.57 13.72
C PRO A 51 -9.67 -1.22 13.85
N VAL A 52 -9.19 -0.23 13.10
CA VAL A 52 -9.84 1.06 12.88
C VAL A 52 -10.64 1.01 11.58
N LEU A 53 -10.06 0.39 10.55
CA LEU A 53 -10.69 0.15 9.26
C LEU A 53 -10.34 -1.26 8.80
N THR A 54 -11.35 -2.10 8.60
CA THR A 54 -11.15 -3.50 8.23
C THR A 54 -10.93 -3.71 6.74
N SER A 55 -11.55 -2.86 5.90
CA SER A 55 -11.37 -2.88 4.44
C SER A 55 -11.81 -1.56 3.84
N GLY A 56 -10.85 -0.74 3.42
CA GLY A 56 -11.07 0.46 2.63
C GLY A 56 -10.73 0.19 1.17
N ARG A 57 -11.72 0.17 0.28
CA ARG A 57 -11.49 0.01 -1.16
C ARG A 57 -10.91 1.30 -1.72
N LEU A 58 -9.98 1.14 -2.65
CA LEU A 58 -9.27 2.23 -3.32
C LEU A 58 -9.55 2.18 -4.82
N GLY A 59 -9.36 3.30 -5.48
CA GLY A 59 -9.50 3.43 -6.93
C GLY A 59 -10.14 4.75 -7.33
N LEU A 60 -10.14 5.01 -8.62
CA LEU A 60 -10.73 6.18 -9.25
C LEU A 60 -11.63 5.72 -10.39
N LEU A 61 -12.84 6.25 -10.45
CA LEU A 61 -13.70 6.12 -11.62
C LEU A 61 -13.73 7.47 -12.33
N THR A 62 -13.29 7.49 -13.57
CA THR A 62 -13.27 8.67 -14.43
C THR A 62 -14.07 8.40 -15.71
N GLU A 63 -14.33 9.43 -16.49
CA GLU A 63 -15.00 9.25 -17.79
C GLU A 63 -14.16 8.39 -18.76
N GLU A 64 -12.82 8.48 -18.66
CA GLU A 64 -11.89 7.82 -19.58
C GLU A 64 -11.45 6.44 -19.09
N ALA A 65 -11.57 6.16 -17.79
CA ALA A 65 -11.01 4.95 -17.21
C ALA A 65 -11.70 4.49 -15.93
N ASP A 66 -11.95 3.19 -15.82
CA ASP A 66 -12.24 2.52 -14.55
C ASP A 66 -10.91 2.06 -13.92
N LEU A 67 -10.45 2.80 -12.91
CA LEU A 67 -9.26 2.50 -12.11
C LEU A 67 -9.66 1.98 -10.71
N THR A 68 -10.76 1.24 -10.61
CA THR A 68 -11.23 0.66 -9.35
C THR A 68 -10.93 -0.84 -9.23
N ARG A 69 -10.55 -1.50 -10.32
CA ARG A 69 -10.36 -2.96 -10.40
C ARG A 69 -9.45 -3.38 -11.55
N GLY A 70 -9.24 -4.69 -11.67
CA GLY A 70 -8.44 -5.28 -12.75
C GLY A 70 -6.94 -5.04 -12.58
N PHE A 71 -6.50 -4.67 -11.41
CA PHE A 71 -5.10 -4.41 -11.11
C PHE A 71 -4.34 -5.66 -10.71
N LYS A 72 -3.04 -5.63 -11.01
CA LYS A 72 -2.00 -6.46 -10.40
C LYS A 72 -0.92 -5.57 -9.86
N GLN A 73 -0.46 -5.87 -8.67
CA GLN A 73 0.69 -5.19 -8.13
C GLN A 73 1.95 -5.59 -8.88
N THR A 74 2.71 -4.59 -9.34
CA THR A 74 3.97 -4.79 -10.08
C THR A 74 5.19 -4.33 -9.29
N ASN A 75 5.05 -3.35 -8.41
CA ASN A 75 6.16 -2.86 -7.57
C ASN A 75 5.66 -2.38 -6.20
N LEU A 76 6.58 -2.36 -5.23
CA LEU A 76 6.36 -1.83 -3.90
C LEU A 76 7.65 -1.20 -3.38
N GLU A 77 7.59 0.08 -3.05
CA GLU A 77 8.69 0.85 -2.50
C GLU A 77 8.36 1.34 -1.09
N ARG A 78 9.37 1.44 -0.24
CA ARG A 78 9.26 1.98 1.12
C ARG A 78 10.30 3.04 1.36
N ALA A 79 9.92 4.05 2.15
CA ALA A 79 10.80 5.11 2.62
C ALA A 79 10.44 5.52 4.03
N SER A 80 11.37 6.13 4.74
CA SER A 80 11.14 6.78 6.03
C SER A 80 11.68 8.19 5.95
N VAL A 81 10.90 9.14 6.46
CA VAL A 81 11.24 10.56 6.44
C VAL A 81 11.13 11.12 7.85
N ASP A 82 12.16 11.82 8.29
CA ASP A 82 12.21 12.57 9.54
C ASP A 82 12.96 13.88 9.30
N ASN A 83 12.21 14.91 8.98
CA ASN A 83 12.76 16.23 8.71
C ASN A 83 11.87 17.32 9.31
N TYR A 84 12.30 18.57 9.13
CA TYR A 84 11.57 19.73 9.62
C TYR A 84 11.39 20.75 8.49
N TRP A 85 10.29 21.45 8.52
CA TRP A 85 10.05 22.61 7.67
C TRP A 85 9.53 23.78 8.50
N ASN A 86 9.78 24.99 8.03
CA ASN A 86 9.34 26.21 8.67
C ASN A 86 8.17 26.77 7.87
N PRO A 87 6.96 26.85 8.43
CA PRO A 87 5.83 27.49 7.76
C PRO A 87 6.09 29.00 7.61
N VAL A 88 5.59 29.58 6.52
CA VAL A 88 5.74 31.01 6.25
C VAL A 88 4.96 31.85 7.25
N TRP A 89 3.88 31.29 7.80
CA TRP A 89 3.02 31.88 8.82
C TRP A 89 2.31 30.77 9.60
N GLY A 90 1.85 31.04 10.82
CA GLY A 90 1.20 30.08 11.69
C GLY A 90 1.68 30.17 13.13
N GLU A 91 1.10 29.35 14.01
CA GLU A 91 1.44 29.31 15.44
C GLU A 91 2.80 28.65 15.73
N TYR A 92 3.29 27.83 14.79
CA TYR A 92 4.53 27.06 14.96
C TYR A 92 5.62 27.59 14.03
N ASN A 93 6.79 27.90 14.59
CA ASN A 93 7.95 28.30 13.81
C ASN A 93 8.63 27.11 13.09
N ARG A 94 8.34 25.88 13.53
CA ARG A 94 8.96 24.66 13.02
C ARG A 94 8.02 23.49 13.18
N VAL A 95 7.77 22.77 12.09
CA VAL A 95 6.91 21.58 12.06
C VAL A 95 7.76 20.37 11.72
N ARG A 96 7.68 19.32 12.55
CA ARG A 96 8.32 18.04 12.25
C ARG A 96 7.48 17.26 11.26
N ASN A 97 8.13 16.77 10.22
CA ASN A 97 7.53 15.91 9.21
C ASN A 97 8.16 14.52 9.36
N HIS A 98 7.50 13.66 10.14
CA HIS A 98 8.00 12.33 10.50
C HIS A 98 6.96 11.27 10.15
N TYR A 99 7.26 10.46 9.14
CA TYR A 99 6.36 9.41 8.65
C TYR A 99 7.14 8.27 7.99
N ASN A 100 6.52 7.12 7.90
CA ASN A 100 6.91 6.05 7.01
C ASN A 100 6.02 6.08 5.76
N GLU A 101 6.61 5.80 4.61
CA GLU A 101 5.96 5.86 3.30
C GLU A 101 6.00 4.49 2.62
N MET A 102 4.92 4.15 1.92
CA MET A 102 4.84 3.00 1.05
C MET A 102 4.17 3.42 -0.26
N THR A 103 4.83 3.14 -1.37
CA THR A 103 4.27 3.34 -2.71
C THR A 103 4.02 1.98 -3.35
N VAL A 104 2.77 1.72 -3.68
CA VAL A 104 2.32 0.52 -4.39
C VAL A 104 2.07 0.88 -5.84
N THR A 105 2.77 0.22 -6.77
CA THR A 105 2.54 0.36 -8.20
C THR A 105 1.61 -0.76 -8.67
N LEU A 106 0.52 -0.36 -9.28
CA LEU A 106 -0.53 -1.22 -9.79
C LEU A 106 -0.62 -1.07 -11.31
N GLU A 107 -0.76 -2.17 -12.01
CA GLU A 107 -0.97 -2.21 -13.46
C GLU A 107 -2.24 -2.98 -13.78
N GLN A 108 -3.04 -2.47 -14.72
CA GLN A 108 -4.13 -3.23 -15.32
C GLN A 108 -3.58 -3.98 -16.55
N PRO A 109 -3.38 -5.31 -16.51
CA PRO A 109 -2.75 -6.05 -17.62
C PRO A 109 -3.51 -5.91 -18.96
N GLU A 110 -4.84 -5.83 -18.90
CA GLU A 110 -5.69 -5.72 -20.10
C GLU A 110 -5.55 -4.37 -20.82
N THR A 111 -5.33 -3.29 -20.06
CA THR A 111 -5.27 -1.93 -20.62
C THR A 111 -3.86 -1.37 -20.63
N GLY A 112 -2.96 -1.92 -19.83
CA GLY A 112 -1.61 -1.40 -19.58
C GLY A 112 -1.61 -0.07 -18.83
N ARG A 113 -2.70 0.27 -18.11
CA ARG A 113 -2.78 1.48 -17.29
C ARG A 113 -2.08 1.26 -15.97
N ILE A 114 -1.37 2.28 -15.51
CA ILE A 114 -0.61 2.27 -14.27
C ILE A 114 -1.21 3.27 -13.29
N LEU A 115 -1.37 2.84 -12.04
CA LEU A 115 -1.77 3.65 -10.91
C LEU A 115 -0.78 3.42 -9.77
N ASN A 116 -0.19 4.49 -9.25
CA ASN A 116 0.56 4.42 -8.00
C ASN A 116 -0.33 4.90 -6.85
N ILE A 117 -0.30 4.15 -5.75
CA ILE A 117 -0.93 4.57 -4.50
C ILE A 117 0.18 4.78 -3.49
N ARG A 118 0.34 6.02 -3.04
CA ARG A 118 1.35 6.41 -2.07
C ARG A 118 0.70 6.64 -0.72
N PHE A 119 1.06 5.82 0.27
CA PHE A 119 0.63 5.93 1.65
C PHE A 119 1.71 6.59 2.49
N ARG A 120 1.31 7.47 3.39
CA ARG A 120 2.15 8.05 4.44
C ARG A 120 1.50 7.81 5.79
N LEU A 121 2.21 7.11 6.64
CA LEU A 121 1.73 6.77 7.97
C LEU A 121 2.51 7.56 9.01
N PHE A 122 1.83 8.52 9.62
CA PHE A 122 2.31 9.34 10.72
C PHE A 122 1.94 8.66 12.04
N ASN A 123 2.43 9.18 13.18
CA ASN A 123 2.06 8.65 14.49
C ASN A 123 0.59 8.91 14.87
N ASP A 124 -0.01 9.92 14.25
CA ASP A 124 -1.36 10.42 14.53
C ASP A 124 -2.35 10.19 13.37
N GLY A 125 -1.91 9.60 12.26
CA GLY A 125 -2.81 9.38 11.14
C GLY A 125 -2.21 8.81 9.87
N LEU A 126 -3.10 8.55 8.93
CA LEU A 126 -2.82 8.07 7.58
C LEU A 126 -3.19 9.14 6.56
N GLY A 127 -2.26 9.44 5.66
CA GLY A 127 -2.54 10.11 4.40
C GLY A 127 -2.26 9.19 3.22
N PHE A 128 -3.02 9.30 2.15
CA PHE A 128 -2.68 8.66 0.89
C PHE A 128 -3.04 9.53 -0.31
N ARG A 129 -2.41 9.25 -1.44
CA ARG A 129 -2.72 9.88 -2.71
C ARG A 129 -2.58 8.92 -3.87
N TYR A 130 -3.31 9.19 -4.93
CA TYR A 130 -3.13 8.55 -6.22
C TYR A 130 -2.13 9.34 -7.05
N GLU A 131 -1.24 8.64 -7.74
CA GLU A 131 -0.30 9.20 -8.68
C GLU A 131 -0.47 8.47 -10.02
N LEU A 132 -0.73 9.23 -11.07
CA LEU A 132 -0.86 8.71 -12.42
C LEU A 132 0.39 9.10 -13.20
N PRO A 133 1.32 8.17 -13.45
CA PRO A 133 2.49 8.46 -14.26
C PRO A 133 2.09 8.81 -15.69
N LEU A 134 2.95 9.56 -16.39
CA LEU A 134 2.74 9.82 -17.81
C LEU A 134 2.71 8.48 -18.56
N GLN A 135 1.61 8.21 -19.24
CA GLN A 135 1.37 6.96 -19.95
C GLN A 135 0.58 7.19 -21.22
N ARG A 136 0.89 6.40 -22.26
CA ARG A 136 0.33 6.61 -23.62
C ARG A 136 -1.20 6.51 -23.70
N LYS A 137 -1.83 5.80 -22.76
CA LYS A 137 -3.27 5.48 -22.80
C LYS A 137 -4.12 6.38 -21.88
N MET A 138 -3.51 7.42 -21.31
CA MET A 138 -4.20 8.35 -20.43
C MET A 138 -3.49 9.71 -20.47
N ASN A 139 -3.87 10.55 -21.40
CA ASN A 139 -3.25 11.86 -21.62
C ASN A 139 -3.90 12.98 -20.81
N TYR A 140 -5.13 12.78 -20.33
CA TYR A 140 -5.89 13.72 -19.48
C TYR A 140 -6.86 12.93 -18.61
N LEU A 141 -7.29 13.53 -17.54
CA LEU A 141 -8.33 13.05 -16.62
C LEU A 141 -9.35 14.13 -16.42
N THR A 142 -10.62 13.77 -16.63
CA THR A 142 -11.75 14.55 -16.18
C THR A 142 -12.31 13.92 -14.91
N VAL A 143 -12.38 14.69 -13.83
CA VAL A 143 -12.86 14.25 -12.50
C VAL A 143 -14.23 14.87 -12.24
#